data_e2ed1a1a74319701222284b6c6a8cb94
#
_entry.id   e2ed1a1a74319701222284b6c6a8cb94
#
_cell.length_a   1.000
_cell.length_b   1.000
_cell.length_c   1.000
_cell.angle_alpha   90.00
_cell.angle_beta   90.00
_cell.angle_gamma   90.00
#
_symmetry.space_group_name_H-M   'P 1'
#
loop_
_entity.id
_entity.type
_entity.pdbx_description
1 polymer ?
#
loop_
_entity_poly.entity_id
_entity_poly.type
_entity_poly.pdbx_seq_one_letter_code
_entity_poly.pdbx_strand_id
1 'polypeptide(L)'
;MGENNLEKKLTINDIAQMSGVAKSTVSRYLNGGSVKDATAQKIKKIIEENNYEPNLFARLNAKESRIIGLTVPGFNSVTTPRLVEVIVAYLKKNDYTPLIMHTENDIEEEIRCIERLKNMNVDGIMVLATGSTKEYEEAVKKLKIPILFLGQRFPGENSVINDDYNAGYAVGNYIGQ
;
A
#
# COMPACT_ATOMS: atom_id res chain seq x y z
N MET A 1 -1.39 9.41 -40.08
CA MET A 1 -2.08 10.17 -39.02
C MET A 1 -3.00 9.18 -38.32
N GLY A 2 -2.56 8.58 -37.22
CA GLY A 2 -3.37 7.67 -36.41
C GLY A 2 -4.11 8.50 -35.39
N GLU A 3 -5.41 8.58 -35.50
CA GLU A 3 -6.26 9.14 -34.44
C GLU A 3 -6.09 8.30 -33.21
N ASN A 4 -5.53 8.92 -32.19
CA ASN A 4 -5.36 8.35 -30.84
C ASN A 4 -6.74 8.33 -30.18
N ASN A 5 -7.53 7.31 -30.47
CA ASN A 5 -8.84 7.07 -29.86
C ASN A 5 -8.58 6.55 -28.43
N LEU A 6 -8.15 7.45 -27.54
CA LEU A 6 -8.14 7.20 -26.11
C LEU A 6 -9.60 7.03 -25.71
N GLU A 7 -10.03 5.78 -25.54
CA GLU A 7 -11.34 5.46 -24.96
C GLU A 7 -11.53 6.32 -23.69
N LYS A 8 -12.54 7.17 -23.71
CA LYS A 8 -12.83 8.11 -22.64
C LYS A 8 -13.10 7.30 -21.36
N LYS A 9 -12.13 7.23 -20.48
CA LYS A 9 -12.26 6.50 -19.21
C LYS A 9 -13.43 7.09 -18.43
N LEU A 10 -14.41 6.23 -18.08
CA LEU A 10 -15.58 6.64 -17.31
C LEU A 10 -15.16 7.30 -15.99
N THR A 11 -15.88 8.33 -15.59
CA THR A 11 -15.67 9.06 -14.34
C THR A 11 -16.77 8.75 -13.34
N ILE A 12 -16.58 9.10 -12.08
CA ILE A 12 -17.61 9.02 -11.05
C ILE A 12 -18.87 9.83 -11.42
N ASN A 13 -18.72 10.90 -12.21
CA ASN A 13 -19.85 11.70 -12.70
C ASN A 13 -20.68 10.92 -13.73
N ASP A 14 -20.02 10.17 -14.60
CA ASP A 14 -20.71 9.34 -15.61
C ASP A 14 -21.48 8.21 -14.90
N ILE A 15 -20.89 7.56 -13.89
CA ILE A 15 -21.57 6.55 -13.06
C ILE A 15 -22.79 7.17 -12.33
N ALA A 16 -22.66 8.37 -11.79
CA ALA A 16 -23.75 9.08 -11.13
C ALA A 16 -24.90 9.37 -12.10
N GLN A 17 -24.60 9.84 -13.31
CA GLN A 17 -25.56 10.09 -14.36
C GLN A 17 -26.27 8.81 -14.81
N MET A 18 -25.53 7.74 -15.08
CA MET A 18 -26.09 6.44 -15.52
C MET A 18 -26.95 5.79 -14.42
N SER A 19 -26.57 5.94 -13.16
CA SER A 19 -27.33 5.40 -12.03
C SER A 19 -28.49 6.29 -11.59
N GLY A 20 -28.57 7.53 -12.07
CA GLY A 20 -29.61 8.49 -11.72
C GLY A 20 -29.57 8.93 -10.25
N VAL A 21 -28.34 8.98 -9.66
CA VAL A 21 -28.13 9.41 -8.28
C VAL A 21 -27.09 10.53 -8.20
N ALA A 22 -27.02 11.21 -7.06
CA ALA A 22 -26.01 12.25 -6.87
C ALA A 22 -24.58 11.64 -6.84
N LYS A 23 -23.58 12.38 -7.34
CA LYS A 23 -22.17 12.02 -7.26
C LYS A 23 -21.74 11.63 -5.83
N SER A 24 -22.23 12.34 -4.82
CA SER A 24 -21.98 12.06 -3.40
C SER A 24 -22.47 10.68 -2.97
N THR A 25 -23.56 10.19 -3.56
CA THR A 25 -24.12 8.84 -3.29
C THR A 25 -23.22 7.77 -3.90
N VAL A 26 -22.74 7.96 -5.13
CA VAL A 26 -21.77 7.05 -5.77
C VAL A 26 -20.46 7.05 -4.99
N SER A 27 -19.94 8.22 -4.62
CA SER A 27 -18.74 8.34 -3.79
C SER A 27 -18.88 7.60 -2.46
N ARG A 28 -20.03 7.74 -1.79
CA ARG A 28 -20.32 7.05 -0.53
C ARG A 28 -20.32 5.53 -0.72
N TYR A 29 -20.94 5.04 -1.78
CA TYR A 29 -20.95 3.61 -2.12
C TYR A 29 -19.55 3.07 -2.35
N LEU A 30 -18.76 3.76 -3.18
CA LEU A 30 -17.38 3.36 -3.51
C LEU A 30 -16.44 3.36 -2.29
N ASN A 31 -16.75 4.20 -1.29
CA ASN A 31 -15.98 4.33 -0.05
C ASN A 31 -16.53 3.46 1.10
N GLY A 32 -17.36 2.45 0.80
CA GLY A 32 -17.93 1.53 1.80
C GLY A 32 -18.94 2.17 2.76
N GLY A 33 -19.43 3.38 2.46
CA GLY A 33 -20.44 4.05 3.26
C GLY A 33 -21.85 3.50 2.99
N SER A 34 -22.75 3.68 3.96
CA SER A 34 -24.14 3.20 3.86
C SER A 34 -24.92 3.90 2.75
N VAL A 35 -25.48 3.10 1.85
CA VAL A 35 -26.38 3.49 0.75
C VAL A 35 -27.56 2.52 0.76
N LYS A 36 -28.76 2.96 0.36
CA LYS A 36 -29.95 2.09 0.27
C LYS A 36 -29.67 0.92 -0.67
N ASP A 37 -30.06 -0.30 -0.30
CA ASP A 37 -29.75 -1.54 -1.03
C ASP A 37 -30.11 -1.48 -2.52
N ALA A 38 -31.31 -0.98 -2.87
CA ALA A 38 -31.71 -0.81 -4.26
C ALA A 38 -30.78 0.13 -5.05
N THR A 39 -30.28 1.18 -4.41
CA THR A 39 -29.33 2.13 -5.01
C THR A 39 -27.94 1.50 -5.13
N ALA A 40 -27.49 0.76 -4.11
CA ALA A 40 -26.22 0.03 -4.11
C ALA A 40 -26.17 -0.99 -5.24
N GLN A 41 -27.22 -1.81 -5.41
CA GLN A 41 -27.32 -2.78 -6.50
C GLN A 41 -27.28 -2.12 -7.88
N LYS A 42 -27.97 -0.98 -8.04
CA LYS A 42 -27.98 -0.23 -9.30
C LYS A 42 -26.57 0.30 -9.66
N ILE A 43 -25.88 0.89 -8.67
CA ILE A 43 -24.53 1.40 -8.86
C ILE A 43 -23.58 0.24 -9.18
N LYS A 44 -23.65 -0.87 -8.42
CA LYS A 44 -22.84 -2.07 -8.62
C LYS A 44 -22.98 -2.60 -10.04
N LYS A 45 -24.20 -2.77 -10.53
CA LYS A 45 -24.46 -3.25 -11.89
C LYS A 45 -23.81 -2.37 -12.95
N ILE A 46 -23.93 -1.04 -12.83
CA ILE A 46 -23.35 -0.09 -13.79
C ILE A 46 -21.82 -0.16 -13.76
N ILE A 47 -21.21 -0.29 -12.58
CA ILE A 47 -19.77 -0.45 -12.40
C ILE A 47 -19.27 -1.72 -13.10
N GLU A 48 -19.94 -2.86 -12.88
CA GLU A 48 -19.59 -4.16 -13.47
C GLU A 48 -19.78 -4.17 -15.00
N GLU A 49 -20.90 -3.65 -15.50
CA GLU A 49 -21.19 -3.60 -16.95
C GLU A 49 -20.22 -2.71 -17.73
N ASN A 50 -19.65 -1.72 -17.08
CA ASN A 50 -18.75 -0.75 -17.73
C ASN A 50 -17.28 -0.92 -17.32
N ASN A 51 -16.91 -1.98 -16.56
CA ASN A 51 -15.57 -2.21 -16.03
C ASN A 51 -14.99 -0.94 -15.37
N TYR A 52 -15.85 -0.20 -14.63
CA TYR A 52 -15.42 1.04 -14.00
C TYR A 52 -14.54 0.75 -12.79
N GLU A 53 -13.31 1.21 -12.84
CA GLU A 53 -12.39 1.22 -11.69
C GLU A 53 -12.23 2.64 -11.15
N PRO A 54 -12.45 2.85 -9.84
CA PRO A 54 -12.18 4.15 -9.23
C PRO A 54 -10.74 4.57 -9.48
N ASN A 55 -10.54 5.84 -9.86
CA ASN A 55 -9.20 6.40 -10.00
C ASN A 55 -8.44 6.28 -8.65
N LEU A 56 -7.15 5.95 -8.72
CA LEU A 56 -6.26 5.84 -7.56
C LEU A 56 -6.36 7.08 -6.66
N PHE A 57 -6.40 8.28 -7.22
CA PHE A 57 -6.58 9.53 -6.46
C PHE A 57 -7.93 9.62 -5.74
N ALA A 58 -9.00 9.02 -6.29
CA ALA A 58 -10.29 8.96 -5.60
C ALA A 58 -10.23 8.00 -4.40
N ARG A 59 -9.47 6.92 -4.51
CA ARG A 59 -9.22 5.97 -3.41
C ARG A 59 -8.41 6.61 -2.27
N LEU A 60 -7.40 7.41 -2.58
CA LEU A 60 -6.59 8.13 -1.58
C LEU A 60 -7.40 9.15 -0.75
N ASN A 61 -8.55 9.58 -1.24
CA ASN A 61 -9.50 10.45 -0.50
C ASN A 61 -10.59 9.67 0.23
N ALA A 62 -10.58 8.33 0.16
CA ALA A 62 -11.52 7.48 0.88
C ALA A 62 -11.11 7.30 2.35
N LYS A 63 -12.05 6.82 3.18
CA LYS A 63 -11.76 6.45 4.58
C LYS A 63 -10.76 5.29 4.66
N GLU A 64 -10.85 4.36 3.71
CA GLU A 64 -9.91 3.26 3.47
C GLU A 64 -9.47 3.35 2.01
N SER A 65 -8.18 3.56 1.79
CA SER A 65 -7.63 3.72 0.42
C SER A 65 -7.45 2.38 -0.29
N ARG A 66 -7.39 1.29 0.46
CA ARG A 66 -6.97 -0.03 -0.02
C ARG A 66 -5.59 -0.01 -0.67
N ILE A 67 -4.71 0.86 -0.15
CA ILE A 67 -3.33 1.00 -0.60
C ILE A 67 -2.42 0.75 0.58
N ILE A 68 -1.42 -0.11 0.39
CA ILE A 68 -0.33 -0.30 1.33
C ILE A 68 0.95 0.22 0.70
N GLY A 69 1.62 1.14 1.41
CA GLY A 69 2.94 1.59 1.07
C GLY A 69 3.99 0.51 1.36
N LEU A 70 4.99 0.40 0.52
CA LEU A 70 6.13 -0.48 0.72
C LEU A 70 7.41 0.29 0.41
N THR A 71 8.26 0.53 1.40
CA THR A 71 9.60 1.08 1.16
C THR A 71 10.59 -0.05 0.93
N VAL A 72 11.46 0.13 -0.05
CA VAL A 72 12.43 -0.89 -0.47
C VAL A 72 13.81 -0.25 -0.63
N PRO A 73 14.84 -0.74 0.07
CA PRO A 73 16.19 -0.15 0.03
C PRO A 73 16.89 -0.32 -1.32
N GLY A 74 16.59 -1.41 -2.03
CA GLY A 74 17.15 -1.69 -3.33
C GLY A 74 16.78 -3.08 -3.82
N PHE A 75 17.02 -3.35 -5.10
CA PHE A 75 16.72 -4.62 -5.75
C PHE A 75 17.96 -5.43 -6.11
N ASN A 76 19.15 -4.98 -5.67
CA ASN A 76 20.44 -5.59 -6.02
C ASN A 76 20.75 -6.87 -5.21
N SER A 77 19.85 -7.30 -4.31
CA SER A 77 19.96 -8.55 -3.55
C SER A 77 19.06 -9.64 -4.13
N VAL A 78 19.36 -10.90 -3.83
CA VAL A 78 18.50 -12.03 -4.20
C VAL A 78 17.23 -12.07 -3.34
N THR A 79 17.31 -11.58 -2.11
CA THR A 79 16.23 -11.69 -1.11
C THR A 79 15.14 -10.64 -1.32
N THR A 80 15.51 -9.39 -1.56
CA THR A 80 14.55 -8.28 -1.66
C THR A 80 13.51 -8.49 -2.77
N PRO A 81 13.87 -8.83 -4.02
CA PRO A 81 12.88 -9.06 -5.07
C PRO A 81 11.89 -10.18 -4.73
N ARG A 82 12.37 -11.29 -4.14
CA ARG A 82 11.52 -12.41 -3.73
C ARG A 82 10.54 -12.02 -2.63
N LEU A 83 11.01 -11.26 -1.64
CA LEU A 83 10.16 -10.77 -0.56
C LEU A 83 9.09 -9.81 -1.09
N VAL A 84 9.48 -8.88 -1.94
CA VAL A 84 8.53 -7.93 -2.59
C VAL A 84 7.48 -8.69 -3.40
N GLU A 85 7.88 -9.70 -4.19
CA GLU A 85 6.96 -10.52 -4.98
C GLU A 85 5.88 -11.18 -4.10
N VAL A 86 6.29 -11.82 -2.99
CA VAL A 86 5.37 -12.48 -2.05
C VAL A 86 4.43 -11.47 -1.39
N ILE A 87 4.94 -10.32 -0.94
CA ILE A 87 4.14 -9.25 -0.34
C ILE A 87 3.11 -8.74 -1.35
N VAL A 88 3.54 -8.41 -2.57
CA VAL A 88 2.67 -7.91 -3.64
C VAL A 88 1.58 -8.92 -3.98
N ALA A 89 1.92 -10.21 -4.10
CA ALA A 89 0.94 -11.26 -4.37
C ALA A 89 -0.09 -11.36 -3.25
N TYR A 90 0.34 -11.32 -2.00
CA TYR A 90 -0.55 -11.37 -0.83
C TYR A 90 -1.48 -10.16 -0.75
N LEU A 91 -0.95 -8.95 -0.95
CA LEU A 91 -1.74 -7.71 -0.94
C LEU A 91 -2.81 -7.75 -2.03
N LYS A 92 -2.44 -8.11 -3.26
CA LYS A 92 -3.38 -8.23 -4.39
C LYS A 92 -4.48 -9.25 -4.12
N LYS A 93 -4.16 -10.41 -3.52
CA LYS A 93 -5.15 -11.43 -3.15
C LYS A 93 -6.18 -10.91 -2.16
N ASN A 94 -5.83 -9.89 -1.36
CA ASN A 94 -6.69 -9.26 -0.36
C ASN A 94 -7.24 -7.90 -0.81
N ASP A 95 -7.28 -7.63 -2.11
CA ASP A 95 -7.79 -6.38 -2.72
C ASP A 95 -7.06 -5.11 -2.29
N TYR A 96 -5.78 -5.24 -1.89
CA TYR A 96 -4.90 -4.11 -1.65
C TYR A 96 -4.01 -3.81 -2.85
N THR A 97 -3.81 -2.54 -3.13
CA THR A 97 -2.86 -2.05 -4.13
C THR A 97 -1.52 -1.73 -3.45
N PRO A 98 -0.40 -2.41 -3.80
CA PRO A 98 0.91 -2.04 -3.29
C PRO A 98 1.42 -0.76 -3.97
N LEU A 99 1.94 0.18 -3.18
CA LEU A 99 2.63 1.37 -3.65
C LEU A 99 4.08 1.31 -3.20
N ILE A 100 4.99 1.01 -4.12
CA ILE A 100 6.40 0.77 -3.81
C ILE A 100 7.19 2.06 -3.98
N MET A 101 8.00 2.40 -2.97
CA MET A 101 8.97 3.49 -2.99
C MET A 101 10.38 2.97 -2.75
N HIS A 102 11.31 3.36 -3.61
CA HIS A 102 12.72 3.01 -3.51
C HIS A 102 13.46 4.02 -2.64
N THR A 103 14.25 3.56 -1.66
CA THR A 103 14.92 4.40 -0.65
C THR A 103 16.44 4.46 -0.81
N GLU A 104 16.99 3.79 -1.83
CA GLU A 104 18.43 3.85 -2.21
C GLU A 104 19.40 3.48 -1.08
N ASN A 105 18.98 2.66 -0.10
CA ASN A 105 19.74 2.39 1.14
C ASN A 105 20.04 3.66 1.97
N ASP A 106 19.26 4.72 1.81
CA ASP A 106 19.42 5.96 2.52
C ASP A 106 18.32 6.12 3.58
N ILE A 107 18.70 6.29 4.84
CA ILE A 107 17.78 6.41 5.98
C ILE A 107 16.96 7.71 5.87
N GLU A 108 17.54 8.80 5.39
CA GLU A 108 16.82 10.06 5.24
C GLU A 108 15.79 9.95 4.11
N GLU A 109 16.14 9.29 2.99
CA GLU A 109 15.18 9.04 1.91
C GLU A 109 14.09 8.07 2.37
N GLU A 110 14.41 7.09 3.21
CA GLU A 110 13.41 6.19 3.80
C GLU A 110 12.38 6.97 4.63
N ILE A 111 12.83 7.90 5.49
CA ILE A 111 11.93 8.79 6.24
C ILE A 111 11.06 9.62 5.29
N ARG A 112 11.66 10.24 4.27
CA ARG A 112 10.93 11.04 3.27
C ARG A 112 9.88 10.19 2.52
N CYS A 113 10.22 8.95 2.17
CA CYS A 113 9.29 8.02 1.53
C CYS A 113 8.12 7.67 2.45
N ILE A 114 8.37 7.38 3.72
CA ILE A 114 7.33 7.08 4.73
C ILE A 114 6.40 8.29 4.90
N GLU A 115 6.95 9.50 5.01
CA GLU A 115 6.16 10.72 5.11
C GLU A 115 5.30 10.97 3.86
N ARG A 116 5.85 10.75 2.67
CA ARG A 116 5.10 10.85 1.41
C ARG A 116 3.94 9.85 1.37
N LEU A 117 4.19 8.58 1.74
CA LEU A 117 3.16 7.55 1.81
C LEU A 117 2.05 7.93 2.79
N LYS A 118 2.40 8.40 3.98
CA LYS A 118 1.43 8.92 4.94
C LYS A 118 0.59 10.06 4.37
N ASN A 119 1.23 11.04 3.70
CA ASN A 119 0.54 12.18 3.09
C ASN A 119 -0.35 11.76 1.91
N MET A 120 -0.08 10.63 1.28
CA MET A 120 -0.93 10.00 0.28
C MET A 120 -2.11 9.22 0.90
N ASN A 121 -2.26 9.23 2.24
CA ASN A 121 -3.36 8.56 2.94
C ASN A 121 -3.44 7.04 2.64
N VAL A 122 -2.30 6.36 2.58
CA VAL A 122 -2.27 4.89 2.50
C VAL A 122 -2.78 4.28 3.82
N ASP A 123 -3.33 3.07 3.79
CA ASP A 123 -3.91 2.43 4.98
C ASP A 123 -2.85 1.91 5.96
N GLY A 124 -1.65 1.68 5.48
CA GLY A 124 -0.49 1.25 6.28
C GLY A 124 0.78 1.22 5.46
N ILE A 125 1.92 1.08 6.13
CA ILE A 125 3.23 1.06 5.49
C ILE A 125 4.00 -0.18 5.95
N MET A 126 4.58 -0.90 5.00
CA MET A 126 5.57 -1.96 5.24
C MET A 126 6.94 -1.41 4.90
N VAL A 127 7.90 -1.54 5.81
CA VAL A 127 9.23 -0.97 5.67
C VAL A 127 10.26 -2.09 5.62
N LEU A 128 10.92 -2.27 4.47
CA LEU A 128 12.17 -3.03 4.42
C LEU A 128 13.28 -2.08 4.90
N ALA A 129 13.54 -2.12 6.21
CA ALA A 129 14.36 -1.11 6.85
C ALA A 129 15.82 -1.14 6.39
N THR A 130 16.37 0.03 6.07
CA THR A 130 17.79 0.23 5.75
C THR A 130 18.64 0.22 7.03
N GLY A 131 18.09 0.76 8.12
CA GLY A 131 18.77 0.88 9.41
C GLY A 131 17.88 1.57 10.43
N SER A 132 18.43 1.85 11.61
CA SER A 132 17.75 2.62 12.65
C SER A 132 18.73 3.56 13.34
N THR A 133 18.35 4.84 13.42
CA THR A 133 18.99 5.85 14.27
C THR A 133 17.97 6.37 15.26
N LYS A 134 18.43 7.05 16.32
CA LYS A 134 17.50 7.66 17.29
C LYS A 134 16.57 8.67 16.64
N GLU A 135 17.11 9.48 15.71
CA GLU A 135 16.35 10.49 14.95
C GLU A 135 15.29 9.82 14.09
N TYR A 136 15.63 8.68 13.45
CA TYR A 136 14.70 7.89 12.67
C TYR A 136 13.56 7.33 13.54
N GLU A 137 13.91 6.75 14.71
CA GLU A 137 12.92 6.23 15.66
C GLU A 137 11.95 7.32 16.14
N GLU A 138 12.47 8.52 16.44
CA GLU A 138 11.63 9.66 16.83
C GLU A 138 10.74 10.16 15.70
N ALA A 139 11.22 10.16 14.47
CA ALA A 139 10.44 10.54 13.30
C ALA A 139 9.29 9.56 13.07
N VAL A 140 9.56 8.27 13.11
CA VAL A 140 8.55 7.20 12.91
C VAL A 140 7.48 7.24 14.00
N LYS A 141 7.83 7.39 15.27
CA LYS A 141 6.87 7.47 16.40
C LYS A 141 5.88 8.64 16.27
N LYS A 142 6.23 9.68 15.55
CA LYS A 142 5.32 10.81 15.26
C LYS A 142 4.31 10.53 14.14
N LEU A 143 4.54 9.46 13.38
CA LEU A 143 3.70 9.10 12.25
C LEU A 143 2.53 8.24 12.76
N LYS A 144 1.37 8.83 12.94
CA LYS A 144 0.14 8.14 13.38
C LYS A 144 -0.48 7.30 12.26
N ILE A 145 0.27 6.34 11.71
CA ILE A 145 -0.16 5.40 10.68
C ILE A 145 0.35 4.01 11.06
N PRO A 146 -0.38 2.91 10.79
CA PRO A 146 0.13 1.56 11.00
C PRO A 146 1.41 1.30 10.19
N ILE A 147 2.49 0.90 10.89
CA ILE A 147 3.77 0.57 10.26
C ILE A 147 4.17 -0.84 10.67
N LEU A 148 4.69 -1.62 9.72
CA LEU A 148 5.29 -2.93 9.93
C LEU A 148 6.72 -2.92 9.39
N PHE A 149 7.69 -3.14 10.27
CA PHE A 149 9.10 -3.28 9.90
C PHE A 149 9.44 -4.72 9.52
N LEU A 150 10.24 -4.90 8.48
CA LEU A 150 10.65 -6.18 7.95
C LEU A 150 12.19 -6.29 7.95
N GLY A 151 12.70 -7.40 8.48
CA GLY A 151 14.13 -7.68 8.55
C GLY A 151 14.87 -7.06 9.73
N GLN A 152 14.30 -6.05 10.37
CA GLN A 152 14.90 -5.41 11.56
C GLN A 152 13.86 -5.20 12.65
N ARG A 153 14.31 -5.30 13.91
CA ARG A 153 13.49 -4.94 15.07
C ARG A 153 13.46 -3.42 15.23
N PHE A 154 12.26 -2.87 15.33
CA PHE A 154 12.07 -1.44 15.57
C PHE A 154 11.39 -1.23 16.94
N PRO A 155 12.00 -0.47 17.87
CA PRO A 155 11.47 -0.31 19.23
C PRO A 155 10.11 0.37 19.26
N GLY A 156 9.11 -0.31 19.81
CA GLY A 156 7.75 0.23 19.97
C GLY A 156 6.84 0.04 18.75
N GLU A 157 7.34 -0.54 17.66
CA GLU A 157 6.58 -0.81 16.45
C GLU A 157 6.52 -2.31 16.13
N ASN A 158 5.56 -2.72 15.31
CA ASN A 158 5.48 -4.10 14.85
C ASN A 158 6.65 -4.44 13.93
N SER A 159 7.29 -5.58 14.17
CA SER A 159 8.44 -6.01 13.40
C SER A 159 8.38 -7.51 13.12
N VAL A 160 8.74 -7.90 11.89
CA VAL A 160 8.99 -9.29 11.49
C VAL A 160 10.47 -9.43 11.23
N ILE A 161 11.13 -10.30 11.99
CA ILE A 161 12.59 -10.52 11.93
C ILE A 161 12.90 -11.99 11.76
N ASN A 162 14.06 -12.28 11.20
CA ASN A 162 14.65 -13.63 11.22
C ASN A 162 15.33 -13.88 12.59
N ASP A 163 15.44 -15.14 12.97
CA ASP A 163 16.22 -15.55 14.13
C ASP A 163 17.70 -15.75 13.74
N ASP A 164 18.33 -14.64 13.34
CA ASP A 164 19.71 -14.65 12.84
C ASP A 164 20.72 -15.04 13.91
N TYR A 165 20.41 -14.80 15.20
CA TYR A 165 21.26 -15.20 16.31
C TYR A 165 21.36 -16.72 16.41
N ASN A 166 20.23 -17.42 16.49
CA ASN A 166 20.22 -18.88 16.57
C ASN A 166 20.72 -19.54 15.29
N ALA A 167 20.44 -18.95 14.13
CA ALA A 167 21.01 -19.40 12.87
C ALA A 167 22.54 -19.31 12.87
N GLY A 168 23.10 -18.18 13.27
CA GLY A 168 24.57 -17.99 13.40
C GLY A 168 25.19 -18.92 14.44
N TYR A 169 24.52 -19.11 15.58
CA TYR A 169 24.97 -20.04 16.62
C TYR A 169 24.99 -21.49 16.13
N ALA A 170 23.96 -21.92 15.41
CA ALA A 170 23.89 -23.28 14.84
C ALA A 170 25.02 -23.52 13.82
N VAL A 171 25.28 -22.56 12.94
CA VAL A 171 26.39 -22.62 11.99
C VAL A 171 27.73 -22.65 12.71
N GLY A 172 27.95 -21.80 13.71
CA GLY A 172 29.18 -21.78 14.50
C GLY A 172 29.44 -23.10 15.19
N ASN A 173 28.44 -23.72 15.79
CA ASN A 173 28.56 -25.05 16.40
C ASN A 173 28.87 -26.15 15.38
N TYR A 174 28.33 -26.07 14.18
CA TYR A 174 28.60 -27.06 13.12
C TYR A 174 30.02 -26.96 12.60
N ILE A 175 30.58 -25.75 12.46
CA ILE A 175 31.97 -25.55 11.99
C ILE A 175 33.00 -25.85 13.08
N GLY A 176 32.64 -25.70 14.36
CA GLY A 176 33.51 -25.92 15.51
C GLY A 176 33.63 -27.37 15.97
N GLN A 177 32.97 -28.31 15.29
CA GLN A 177 33.09 -29.77 15.47
C GLN A 177 34.16 -30.33 14.52
#